data_34e7b8c6743503a68c6f2598b5afa5dd
#
_entry.id   34e7b8c6743503a68c6f2598b5afa5dd
#
_cell.length_a   1.000
_cell.length_b   1.000
_cell.length_c   1.000
_cell.angle_alpha   90.00
_cell.angle_beta   90.00
_cell.angle_gamma   90.00
#
_symmetry.space_group_name_H-M   'P 1'
#
loop_
_entity.id
_entity.type
_entity.pdbx_description
1 polymer ?
#
loop_
_entity_poly.entity_id
_entity_poly.type
_entity_poly.pdbx_seq_one_letter_code
_entity_poly.pdbx_strand_id
1 'polypeptide(L)'
;MAIRRLTEKLHISWLVAAWCLGLTVGVIAVHHLPRSVEFNMLALFGGIILFVPVLVWRWRALLIVAVISGGLVGLWRGELGRAGLEVYDLLIGKTAVIQGRVLEDPDIDKKGQTVLRLSDLRINGEKLAGQLWVVTADKRPIKRSDIIQAQGKLTAGFGAFSASMYRAKIGIVERPVPGDVAVGVRDWFAERVRKHIPESESALGLGFLLGLRRAMPTELSDNLKIAGLTHIVVASGYNLTILVRLARRLFAKRSKYLAMLSAATMILGFMAVTGLSPSMSRAGLVAGLSLAAWYYGRTIHPLVLLPVSAAITLLVNPQFGWGDLGWQLSFASFTGVIILAPLLHKYFFGDKEPGTFRQILIETLSAQIVTLPLLMMSFDVVSNVALIANMLILPFVPLAMLLTFASGVLAVVPMIGAAIALPTTWLLSYMIQAANWLASLEWAQMEVNITWWQCGLMYAAMIGAMWWMKKQTKLDLIQVNIVE
;
A
#
# COMPACT_ATOMS: atom_id res chain seq x y z
N MET A 1 11.16 -32.60 28.84
CA MET A 1 10.86 -31.14 28.71
C MET A 1 10.53 -30.71 27.30
N ALA A 2 11.22 -31.14 26.24
CA ALA A 2 10.94 -30.71 24.83
C ALA A 2 9.54 -31.10 24.33
N ILE A 3 9.09 -32.34 24.53
CA ILE A 3 7.77 -32.84 24.09
C ILE A 3 6.63 -32.05 24.76
N ARG A 4 6.76 -31.70 26.04
CA ARG A 4 5.75 -30.93 26.78
C ARG A 4 5.59 -29.50 26.24
N ARG A 5 6.64 -28.88 25.68
CA ARG A 5 6.59 -27.58 25.01
C ARG A 5 5.90 -27.65 23.62
N LEU A 6 5.96 -28.79 22.94
CA LEU A 6 5.35 -28.99 21.62
C LEU A 6 3.83 -29.17 21.70
N THR A 7 3.31 -29.68 22.82
CA THR A 7 1.88 -29.91 23.07
C THR A 7 1.19 -28.74 23.79
N GLU A 8 1.91 -27.67 24.12
CA GLU A 8 1.30 -26.45 24.65
C GLU A 8 0.28 -25.88 23.65
N LYS A 9 -0.92 -25.57 24.15
CA LYS A 9 -1.98 -24.97 23.36
C LYS A 9 -1.65 -23.51 23.03
N LEU A 10 -1.75 -23.16 21.76
CA LEU A 10 -1.64 -21.79 21.28
C LEU A 10 -3.01 -21.16 21.10
N HIS A 11 -3.07 -19.83 21.23
CA HIS A 11 -4.25 -19.09 20.83
C HIS A 11 -4.46 -19.24 19.32
N ILE A 12 -5.72 -19.42 18.90
CA ILE A 12 -6.10 -19.68 17.50
C ILE A 12 -5.58 -18.63 16.52
N SER A 13 -5.45 -17.38 16.96
CA SER A 13 -4.96 -16.28 16.11
C SER A 13 -3.55 -16.53 15.56
N TRP A 14 -2.67 -17.18 16.33
CA TRP A 14 -1.31 -17.50 15.89
C TRP A 14 -1.29 -18.62 14.84
N LEU A 15 -2.19 -19.59 14.95
CA LEU A 15 -2.33 -20.68 14.00
C LEU A 15 -2.92 -20.15 12.68
N VAL A 16 -3.90 -19.25 12.77
CA VAL A 16 -4.44 -18.55 11.60
C VAL A 16 -3.38 -17.68 10.95
N ALA A 17 -2.58 -16.95 11.71
CA ALA A 17 -1.47 -16.16 11.18
C ALA A 17 -0.42 -17.02 10.46
N ALA A 18 -0.06 -18.17 11.02
CA ALA A 18 0.85 -19.11 10.40
C ALA A 18 0.28 -19.69 9.08
N TRP A 19 -1.00 -20.02 9.09
CA TRP A 19 -1.72 -20.46 7.88
C TRP A 19 -1.73 -19.37 6.80
N CYS A 20 -2.06 -18.14 7.17
CA CYS A 20 -2.04 -16.98 6.28
C CYS A 20 -0.63 -16.70 5.72
N LEU A 21 0.41 -16.87 6.53
CA LEU A 21 1.79 -16.76 6.07
C LEU A 21 2.10 -17.83 5.03
N GLY A 22 1.72 -19.09 5.29
CA GLY A 22 1.84 -20.19 4.33
C GLY A 22 1.14 -19.88 3.02
N LEU A 23 -0.11 -19.40 3.08
CA LEU A 23 -0.89 -19.00 1.91
C LEU A 23 -0.16 -17.91 1.10
N THR A 24 0.33 -16.88 1.77
CA THR A 24 1.10 -15.80 1.12
C THR A 24 2.32 -16.35 0.38
N VAL A 25 3.10 -17.20 1.05
CA VAL A 25 4.29 -17.84 0.45
C VAL A 25 3.88 -18.73 -0.73
N GLY A 26 2.82 -19.52 -0.60
CA GLY A 26 2.33 -20.39 -1.67
C GLY A 26 1.90 -19.62 -2.92
N VAL A 27 1.15 -18.53 -2.75
CA VAL A 27 0.75 -17.67 -3.87
C VAL A 27 1.97 -17.12 -4.60
N ILE A 28 2.95 -16.58 -3.88
CA ILE A 28 4.16 -15.99 -4.47
C ILE A 28 5.01 -17.07 -5.14
N ALA A 29 5.15 -18.25 -4.54
CA ALA A 29 5.97 -19.33 -5.03
C ALA A 29 5.54 -19.84 -6.42
N VAL A 30 4.24 -19.87 -6.71
CA VAL A 30 3.71 -20.32 -8.01
C VAL A 30 4.32 -19.55 -9.19
N HIS A 31 4.57 -18.27 -9.02
CA HIS A 31 5.15 -17.45 -10.09
C HIS A 31 6.57 -17.91 -10.49
N HIS A 32 7.32 -18.50 -9.56
CA HIS A 32 8.69 -18.97 -9.77
C HIS A 32 8.76 -20.46 -10.14
N LEU A 33 7.64 -21.18 -10.05
CA LEU A 33 7.59 -22.60 -10.43
C LEU A 33 7.40 -22.77 -11.94
N PRO A 34 7.97 -23.85 -12.52
CA PRO A 34 7.75 -24.19 -13.91
C PRO A 34 6.25 -24.32 -14.23
N ARG A 35 5.85 -23.89 -15.41
CA ARG A 35 4.43 -23.98 -15.87
C ARG A 35 3.92 -25.43 -16.01
N SER A 36 4.83 -26.40 -16.07
CA SER A 36 4.49 -27.83 -16.09
C SER A 36 3.95 -28.36 -14.75
N VAL A 37 4.09 -27.59 -13.67
CA VAL A 37 3.57 -27.96 -12.35
C VAL A 37 2.25 -27.23 -12.13
N GLU A 38 1.14 -27.98 -12.20
CA GLU A 38 -0.20 -27.46 -12.00
C GLU A 38 -0.72 -27.81 -10.59
N PHE A 39 -1.31 -26.83 -9.93
CA PHE A 39 -1.95 -27.02 -8.63
C PHE A 39 -3.46 -26.97 -8.78
N ASN A 40 -4.08 -28.16 -8.79
CA ASN A 40 -5.50 -28.35 -8.98
C ASN A 40 -6.29 -28.33 -7.65
N MET A 41 -7.57 -28.70 -7.71
CA MET A 41 -8.45 -28.78 -6.53
C MET A 41 -7.93 -29.71 -5.43
N LEU A 42 -7.05 -30.67 -5.73
CA LEU A 42 -6.46 -31.55 -4.70
C LEU A 42 -5.57 -30.76 -3.73
N ALA A 43 -4.85 -29.76 -4.22
CA ALA A 43 -4.06 -28.86 -3.34
C ALA A 43 -4.98 -28.05 -2.42
N LEU A 44 -6.12 -27.54 -2.93
CA LEU A 44 -7.10 -26.84 -2.12
C LEU A 44 -7.67 -27.75 -1.02
N PHE A 45 -8.23 -28.91 -1.41
CA PHE A 45 -8.84 -29.84 -0.45
C PHE A 45 -7.82 -30.40 0.53
N GLY A 46 -6.62 -30.76 0.07
CA GLY A 46 -5.52 -31.18 0.93
C GLY A 46 -5.13 -30.11 1.96
N GLY A 47 -5.04 -28.85 1.52
CA GLY A 47 -4.81 -27.74 2.41
C GLY A 47 -5.92 -27.57 3.46
N ILE A 48 -7.19 -27.60 3.06
CA ILE A 48 -8.32 -27.46 3.99
C ILE A 48 -8.34 -28.63 5.00
N ILE A 49 -8.18 -29.87 4.54
CA ILE A 49 -8.18 -31.07 5.40
C ILE A 49 -7.03 -31.00 6.42
N LEU A 50 -5.84 -30.58 6.02
CA LEU A 50 -4.69 -30.43 6.92
C LEU A 50 -4.90 -29.30 7.95
N PHE A 51 -5.76 -28.34 7.69
CA PHE A 51 -6.02 -27.25 8.63
C PHE A 51 -7.00 -27.65 9.75
N VAL A 52 -7.87 -28.65 9.51
CA VAL A 52 -8.85 -29.12 10.50
C VAL A 52 -8.17 -29.56 11.83
N PRO A 53 -7.18 -30.45 11.83
CA PRO A 53 -6.49 -30.84 13.07
C PRO A 53 -5.78 -29.70 13.75
N VAL A 54 -5.30 -28.69 12.97
CA VAL A 54 -4.68 -27.48 13.54
C VAL A 54 -5.70 -26.69 14.37
N LEU A 55 -6.92 -26.55 13.90
CA LEU A 55 -8.00 -25.85 14.60
C LEU A 55 -8.49 -26.61 15.84
N VAL A 56 -8.52 -27.94 15.77
CA VAL A 56 -9.04 -28.80 16.85
C VAL A 56 -8.05 -28.88 18.01
N TRP A 57 -6.82 -29.29 17.72
CA TRP A 57 -5.83 -29.57 18.78
C TRP A 57 -5.07 -28.35 19.24
N ARG A 58 -4.81 -27.37 18.37
CA ARG A 58 -4.14 -26.07 18.68
C ARG A 58 -2.75 -26.21 19.30
N TRP A 59 -2.03 -27.31 19.04
CA TRP A 59 -0.70 -27.53 19.57
C TRP A 59 0.35 -26.68 18.86
N ARG A 60 1.39 -26.27 19.57
CA ARG A 60 2.55 -25.54 19.04
C ARG A 60 3.21 -26.26 17.85
N ALA A 61 3.30 -27.59 17.92
CA ALA A 61 3.85 -28.42 16.85
C ALA A 61 3.08 -28.27 15.53
N LEU A 62 1.78 -27.92 15.59
CA LEU A 62 0.93 -27.77 14.41
C LEU A 62 1.12 -26.44 13.66
N LEU A 63 1.98 -25.54 14.13
CA LEU A 63 2.35 -24.33 13.37
C LEU A 63 2.93 -24.67 12.01
N ILE A 64 3.78 -25.67 11.90
CA ILE A 64 4.37 -26.12 10.63
C ILE A 64 3.26 -26.68 9.72
N VAL A 65 2.35 -27.47 10.28
CA VAL A 65 1.22 -28.00 9.52
C VAL A 65 0.31 -26.89 9.04
N ALA A 66 0.08 -25.85 9.85
CA ALA A 66 -0.68 -24.66 9.45
C ALA A 66 -0.01 -23.95 8.27
N VAL A 67 1.32 -23.73 8.30
CA VAL A 67 2.06 -23.13 7.18
C VAL A 67 1.95 -23.98 5.91
N ILE A 68 2.15 -25.29 6.02
CA ILE A 68 2.05 -26.21 4.86
C ILE A 68 0.62 -26.20 4.29
N SER A 69 -0.38 -26.30 5.15
CA SER A 69 -1.80 -26.24 4.79
C SER A 69 -2.15 -24.94 4.05
N GLY A 70 -1.75 -23.81 4.62
CA GLY A 70 -1.90 -22.50 3.96
C GLY A 70 -1.16 -22.43 2.63
N GLY A 71 0.08 -22.98 2.58
CA GLY A 71 0.89 -23.05 1.38
C GLY A 71 0.19 -23.78 0.23
N LEU A 72 -0.44 -24.92 0.50
CA LEU A 72 -1.20 -25.68 -0.52
C LEU A 72 -2.37 -24.86 -1.07
N VAL A 73 -3.14 -24.18 -0.19
CA VAL A 73 -4.24 -23.29 -0.62
C VAL A 73 -3.69 -22.11 -1.41
N GLY A 74 -2.54 -21.59 -1.01
CA GLY A 74 -1.86 -20.49 -1.70
C GLY A 74 -1.37 -20.90 -3.09
N LEU A 75 -0.78 -22.08 -3.24
CA LEU A 75 -0.36 -22.62 -4.52
C LEU A 75 -1.55 -22.77 -5.47
N TRP A 76 -2.65 -23.34 -5.01
CA TRP A 76 -3.89 -23.44 -5.80
C TRP A 76 -4.42 -22.06 -6.21
N ARG A 77 -4.47 -21.09 -5.27
CA ARG A 77 -4.98 -19.74 -5.57
C ARG A 77 -4.09 -18.99 -6.55
N GLY A 78 -2.76 -19.13 -6.38
CA GLY A 78 -1.77 -18.57 -7.29
C GLY A 78 -1.89 -19.13 -8.69
N GLU A 79 -2.12 -20.46 -8.81
CA GLU A 79 -2.33 -21.13 -10.10
C GLU A 79 -3.55 -20.60 -10.84
N LEU A 80 -4.67 -20.46 -10.16
CA LEU A 80 -5.87 -19.81 -10.74
C LEU A 80 -5.57 -18.41 -11.28
N GLY A 81 -4.73 -17.65 -10.57
CA GLY A 81 -4.30 -16.33 -11.02
C GLY A 81 -3.41 -16.39 -12.25
N ARG A 82 -2.49 -17.35 -12.31
CA ARG A 82 -1.56 -17.57 -13.42
C ARG A 82 -2.28 -18.07 -14.68
N ALA A 83 -3.15 -19.05 -14.54
CA ALA A 83 -3.95 -19.61 -15.65
C ALA A 83 -4.81 -18.55 -16.33
N GLY A 84 -5.38 -17.60 -15.56
CA GLY A 84 -6.14 -16.48 -16.12
C GLY A 84 -5.32 -15.54 -17.00
N LEU A 85 -3.97 -15.60 -16.93
CA LEU A 85 -3.08 -14.76 -17.72
C LEU A 85 -2.55 -15.43 -18.99
N GLU A 86 -2.71 -16.73 -19.17
CA GLU A 86 -2.20 -17.47 -20.34
C GLU A 86 -2.79 -16.98 -21.66
N VAL A 87 -4.00 -16.44 -21.63
CA VAL A 87 -4.65 -15.83 -22.80
C VAL A 87 -3.79 -14.71 -23.41
N TYR A 88 -3.02 -13.99 -22.59
CA TYR A 88 -2.15 -12.93 -23.09
C TYR A 88 -0.98 -13.45 -23.93
N ASP A 89 -0.49 -14.64 -23.69
CA ASP A 89 0.59 -15.25 -24.49
C ASP A 89 0.16 -15.39 -25.97
N LEU A 90 -1.15 -15.60 -26.23
CA LEU A 90 -1.73 -15.68 -27.57
C LEU A 90 -2.01 -14.32 -28.21
N LEU A 91 -2.12 -13.26 -27.39
CA LEU A 91 -2.49 -11.91 -27.79
C LEU A 91 -1.29 -10.99 -27.93
N ILE A 92 -0.19 -11.25 -27.24
CA ILE A 92 1.03 -10.44 -27.32
C ILE A 92 1.56 -10.43 -28.76
N GLY A 93 1.91 -9.23 -29.24
CA GLY A 93 2.37 -9.01 -30.62
C GLY A 93 1.25 -8.74 -31.62
N LYS A 94 -0.01 -9.04 -31.30
CA LYS A 94 -1.19 -8.81 -32.15
C LYS A 94 -1.84 -7.46 -31.83
N THR A 95 -2.52 -6.90 -32.82
CA THR A 95 -3.41 -5.75 -32.62
C THR A 95 -4.74 -6.24 -32.08
N ALA A 96 -5.17 -5.71 -30.96
CA ALA A 96 -6.44 -6.06 -30.32
C ALA A 96 -7.23 -4.79 -29.96
N VAL A 97 -8.54 -4.99 -29.82
CA VAL A 97 -9.47 -3.99 -29.30
C VAL A 97 -9.93 -4.49 -27.93
N ILE A 98 -9.55 -3.77 -26.90
CA ILE A 98 -9.87 -4.14 -25.51
C ILE A 98 -10.71 -3.04 -24.90
N GLN A 99 -11.85 -3.43 -24.35
CA GLN A 99 -12.68 -2.57 -23.53
C GLN A 99 -12.26 -2.73 -22.07
N GLY A 100 -12.18 -1.62 -21.34
CA GLY A 100 -11.84 -1.67 -19.91
C GLY A 100 -12.32 -0.42 -19.18
N ARG A 101 -12.42 -0.55 -17.85
CA ARG A 101 -12.75 0.55 -16.95
C ARG A 101 -11.48 1.22 -16.49
N VAL A 102 -11.44 2.53 -16.53
CA VAL A 102 -10.33 3.34 -16.00
C VAL A 102 -10.30 3.22 -14.48
N LEU A 103 -9.26 2.59 -13.95
CA LEU A 103 -9.12 2.25 -12.52
C LEU A 103 -8.76 3.47 -11.68
N GLU A 104 -7.85 4.28 -12.18
CA GLU A 104 -7.33 5.47 -11.52
C GLU A 104 -7.39 6.66 -12.48
N ASP A 105 -7.23 7.88 -11.93
CA ASP A 105 -7.17 9.05 -12.80
C ASP A 105 -6.06 8.90 -13.85
N PRO A 106 -6.27 9.40 -15.07
CA PRO A 106 -5.25 9.38 -16.12
C PRO A 106 -3.98 10.10 -15.71
N ASP A 107 -2.81 9.59 -16.05
CA ASP A 107 -1.50 10.18 -15.79
C ASP A 107 -0.94 10.81 -17.09
N ILE A 108 0.04 11.68 -16.98
CA ILE A 108 0.73 12.25 -18.15
C ILE A 108 2.19 11.82 -18.06
N ASP A 109 2.71 11.17 -19.10
CA ASP A 109 4.10 10.78 -19.17
C ASP A 109 5.03 11.97 -19.47
N LYS A 110 6.36 11.75 -19.43
CA LYS A 110 7.34 12.78 -19.73
C LYS A 110 7.27 13.32 -21.18
N LYS A 111 6.54 12.62 -22.07
CA LYS A 111 6.32 13.00 -23.47
C LYS A 111 4.97 13.70 -23.68
N GLY A 112 4.22 13.99 -22.61
CA GLY A 112 2.90 14.60 -22.67
C GLY A 112 1.80 13.65 -23.17
N GLN A 113 2.02 12.32 -23.14
CA GLN A 113 1.03 11.32 -23.51
C GLN A 113 0.21 10.90 -22.30
N THR A 114 -1.08 10.62 -22.53
CA THR A 114 -1.99 10.16 -21.48
C THR A 114 -1.74 8.68 -21.17
N VAL A 115 -1.54 8.38 -19.91
CA VAL A 115 -1.36 7.02 -19.37
C VAL A 115 -2.62 6.60 -18.64
N LEU A 116 -3.20 5.48 -19.03
CA LEU A 116 -4.42 4.92 -18.47
C LEU A 116 -4.13 3.52 -17.89
N ARG A 117 -4.74 3.24 -16.75
CA ARG A 117 -4.73 1.92 -16.13
C ARG A 117 -6.12 1.35 -16.18
N LEU A 118 -6.28 0.26 -16.93
CA LEU A 118 -7.57 -0.36 -17.16
C LEU A 118 -7.73 -1.64 -16.34
N SER A 119 -8.91 -1.81 -15.78
CA SER A 119 -9.40 -3.02 -15.13
C SER A 119 -10.72 -3.47 -15.77
N ASP A 120 -11.29 -4.57 -15.28
CA ASP A 120 -12.53 -5.15 -15.84
C ASP A 120 -12.44 -5.33 -17.37
N LEU A 121 -11.31 -5.88 -17.81
CA LEU A 121 -11.00 -5.97 -19.24
C LEU A 121 -11.93 -6.94 -19.96
N ARG A 122 -12.28 -6.59 -21.21
CA ARG A 122 -13.08 -7.44 -22.10
C ARG A 122 -12.51 -7.37 -23.52
N ILE A 123 -12.47 -8.52 -24.18
CA ILE A 123 -12.19 -8.67 -25.60
C ILE A 123 -13.34 -9.42 -26.23
N ASN A 124 -13.96 -8.87 -27.28
CA ASN A 124 -15.13 -9.45 -27.93
C ASN A 124 -16.28 -9.83 -26.97
N GLY A 125 -16.44 -9.11 -25.85
CA GLY A 125 -17.43 -9.38 -24.81
C GLY A 125 -16.98 -10.36 -23.72
N GLU A 126 -15.93 -11.13 -23.93
CA GLU A 126 -15.38 -12.06 -22.94
C GLU A 126 -14.49 -11.33 -21.94
N LYS A 127 -14.58 -11.70 -20.64
CA LYS A 127 -13.76 -11.12 -19.59
C LYS A 127 -12.32 -11.61 -19.68
N LEU A 128 -11.37 -10.68 -19.57
CA LEU A 128 -9.95 -10.95 -19.40
C LEU A 128 -9.54 -10.67 -17.97
N ALA A 129 -8.71 -11.55 -17.42
CA ALA A 129 -8.11 -11.34 -16.10
C ALA A 129 -7.00 -10.27 -16.16
N GLY A 130 -6.75 -9.61 -15.02
CA GLY A 130 -5.63 -8.70 -14.85
C GLY A 130 -5.93 -7.25 -15.20
N GLN A 131 -4.86 -6.47 -15.42
CA GLN A 131 -4.90 -5.04 -15.71
C GLN A 131 -4.10 -4.73 -16.97
N LEU A 132 -4.51 -3.69 -17.69
CA LEU A 132 -3.85 -3.24 -18.92
C LEU A 132 -3.29 -1.83 -18.73
N TRP A 133 -2.02 -1.65 -19.08
CA TRP A 133 -1.36 -0.34 -19.18
C TRP A 133 -1.52 0.21 -20.58
N VAL A 134 -2.16 1.38 -20.71
CA VAL A 134 -2.43 2.00 -22.02
C VAL A 134 -1.80 3.37 -22.08
N VAL A 135 -1.00 3.61 -23.11
CA VAL A 135 -0.40 4.93 -23.42
C VAL A 135 -1.00 5.44 -24.73
N THR A 136 -1.57 6.65 -24.69
CA THR A 136 -2.24 7.26 -25.83
C THR A 136 -1.89 8.73 -25.98
N ALA A 137 -1.87 9.22 -27.22
CA ALA A 137 -1.76 10.65 -27.53
C ALA A 137 -3.11 11.37 -27.49
N ASP A 138 -4.20 10.66 -27.18
CA ASP A 138 -5.54 11.23 -27.08
C ASP A 138 -5.63 12.19 -25.90
N LYS A 139 -6.15 13.40 -26.16
CA LYS A 139 -6.29 14.48 -25.17
C LYS A 139 -7.72 14.63 -24.65
N ARG A 140 -8.62 13.71 -24.99
CA ARG A 140 -9.99 13.74 -24.45
C ARG A 140 -9.97 13.69 -22.92
N PRO A 141 -10.91 14.37 -22.24
CA PRO A 141 -10.97 14.40 -20.77
C PRO A 141 -11.52 13.06 -20.22
N ILE A 142 -10.65 12.05 -20.17
CA ILE A 142 -10.94 10.75 -19.58
C ILE A 142 -10.82 10.86 -18.06
N LYS A 143 -11.77 10.31 -17.32
CA LYS A 143 -11.78 10.30 -15.85
C LYS A 143 -11.79 8.88 -15.31
N ARG A 144 -11.51 8.74 -14.02
CA ARG A 144 -11.67 7.49 -13.28
C ARG A 144 -13.11 6.97 -13.43
N SER A 145 -13.27 5.67 -13.54
CA SER A 145 -14.52 4.94 -13.76
C SER A 145 -15.11 5.06 -15.17
N ASP A 146 -14.55 5.87 -16.08
CA ASP A 146 -14.96 5.84 -17.48
C ASP A 146 -14.67 4.45 -18.09
N ILE A 147 -15.55 3.98 -18.97
CA ILE A 147 -15.37 2.76 -19.75
C ILE A 147 -14.84 3.17 -21.11
N ILE A 148 -13.69 2.66 -21.49
CA ILE A 148 -13.05 3.02 -22.76
C ILE A 148 -12.76 1.77 -23.59
N GLN A 149 -12.69 1.97 -24.88
CA GLN A 149 -12.24 0.99 -25.86
C GLN A 149 -10.87 1.43 -26.39
N ALA A 150 -9.85 0.66 -26.09
CA ALA A 150 -8.47 0.92 -26.53
C ALA A 150 -8.10 -0.07 -27.64
N GLN A 151 -7.62 0.46 -28.77
CA GLN A 151 -7.13 -0.32 -29.90
C GLN A 151 -5.64 -0.10 -30.11
N GLY A 152 -4.88 -1.17 -30.16
CA GLY A 152 -3.43 -1.10 -30.40
C GLY A 152 -2.77 -2.45 -30.33
N LYS A 153 -1.45 -2.46 -30.58
CA LYS A 153 -0.61 -3.65 -30.46
C LYS A 153 -0.35 -3.96 -29.00
N LEU A 154 -0.67 -5.18 -28.58
CA LEU A 154 -0.37 -5.66 -27.26
C LEU A 154 1.11 -6.02 -27.13
N THR A 155 1.72 -5.58 -26.06
CA THR A 155 3.09 -5.92 -25.67
C THR A 155 3.09 -6.57 -24.28
N ALA A 156 4.18 -7.24 -23.93
CA ALA A 156 4.31 -7.88 -22.64
C ALA A 156 4.00 -6.92 -21.49
N GLY A 157 3.34 -7.41 -20.47
CA GLY A 157 3.06 -6.67 -19.26
C GLY A 157 4.32 -6.46 -18.41
N PHE A 158 4.19 -5.60 -17.42
CA PHE A 158 5.22 -5.35 -16.41
C PHE A 158 4.56 -5.08 -15.05
N GLY A 159 5.22 -5.45 -13.99
CA GLY A 159 4.70 -5.26 -12.65
C GLY A 159 3.33 -5.94 -12.47
N ALA A 160 2.32 -5.20 -12.03
CA ALA A 160 0.95 -5.68 -11.85
C ALA A 160 0.11 -5.71 -13.13
N PHE A 161 0.65 -5.25 -14.27
CA PHE A 161 -0.06 -5.21 -15.54
C PHE A 161 0.18 -6.47 -16.33
N SER A 162 -0.91 -7.12 -16.76
CA SER A 162 -0.86 -8.35 -17.56
C SER A 162 -0.37 -8.12 -18.98
N ALA A 163 -0.65 -6.93 -19.53
CA ALA A 163 -0.15 -6.49 -20.82
C ALA A 163 -0.04 -4.96 -20.85
N SER A 164 0.66 -4.44 -21.86
CA SER A 164 0.75 -3.01 -22.13
C SER A 164 0.42 -2.70 -23.60
N MET A 165 -0.09 -1.50 -23.84
CA MET A 165 -0.47 -1.02 -25.16
C MET A 165 0.04 0.41 -25.33
N TYR A 166 1.00 0.59 -26.21
CA TYR A 166 1.60 1.89 -26.51
C TYR A 166 1.00 2.47 -27.78
N ARG A 167 0.85 3.81 -27.84
CA ARG A 167 0.25 4.52 -28.95
C ARG A 167 -1.18 4.01 -29.28
N ALA A 168 -1.93 3.67 -28.25
CA ALA A 168 -3.28 3.17 -28.42
C ALA A 168 -4.20 4.25 -28.99
N LYS A 169 -5.10 3.84 -29.88
CA LYS A 169 -6.23 4.66 -30.31
C LYS A 169 -7.39 4.41 -29.36
N ILE A 170 -7.92 5.49 -28.77
CA ILE A 170 -9.10 5.38 -27.92
C ILE A 170 -10.34 5.53 -28.78
N GLY A 171 -11.21 4.52 -28.75
CA GLY A 171 -12.48 4.51 -29.44
C GLY A 171 -13.60 5.15 -28.63
N ILE A 172 -14.50 4.33 -28.12
CA ILE A 172 -15.65 4.78 -27.34
C ILE A 172 -15.20 5.15 -25.94
N VAL A 173 -15.73 6.26 -25.41
CA VAL A 173 -15.59 6.65 -24.02
C VAL A 173 -17.01 6.80 -23.46
N GLU A 174 -17.38 5.86 -22.60
CA GLU A 174 -18.68 5.87 -21.92
C GLU A 174 -18.47 6.28 -20.47
N ARG A 175 -19.22 7.28 -20.03
CA ARG A 175 -19.23 7.69 -18.63
C ARG A 175 -20.46 7.11 -17.95
N PRO A 176 -20.31 6.24 -16.92
CA PRO A 176 -21.44 5.74 -16.17
C PRO A 176 -22.28 6.88 -15.58
N VAL A 177 -23.60 6.73 -15.55
CA VAL A 177 -24.51 7.67 -14.89
C VAL A 177 -25.14 6.94 -13.70
N PRO A 178 -25.00 7.49 -12.47
CA PRO A 178 -24.56 8.84 -12.07
C PRO A 178 -23.05 8.97 -11.97
N GLY A 179 -22.15 8.62 -12.63
CA GLY A 179 -20.70 8.82 -12.53
C GLY A 179 -20.09 8.38 -11.18
N ASP A 180 -18.82 8.66 -11.01
CA ASP A 180 -18.14 8.40 -9.74
C ASP A 180 -18.38 9.56 -8.76
N VAL A 181 -19.36 9.37 -7.85
CA VAL A 181 -19.76 10.37 -6.85
C VAL A 181 -18.55 10.78 -5.97
N ALA A 182 -17.67 9.82 -5.62
CA ALA A 182 -16.51 10.12 -4.80
C ALA A 182 -15.50 11.03 -5.52
N VAL A 183 -15.33 10.87 -6.85
CA VAL A 183 -14.55 11.79 -7.68
C VAL A 183 -15.21 13.16 -7.71
N GLY A 184 -16.53 13.23 -7.85
CA GLY A 184 -17.27 14.51 -7.83
C GLY A 184 -17.05 15.27 -6.52
N VAL A 185 -17.19 14.61 -5.36
CA VAL A 185 -16.94 15.20 -4.06
C VAL A 185 -15.48 15.63 -3.91
N ARG A 186 -14.55 14.81 -4.36
CA ARG A 186 -13.12 15.10 -4.35
C ARG A 186 -12.78 16.36 -5.14
N ASP A 187 -13.25 16.41 -6.39
CA ASP A 187 -12.95 17.52 -7.31
C ASP A 187 -13.57 18.82 -6.79
N TRP A 188 -14.81 18.77 -6.30
CA TRP A 188 -15.48 19.89 -5.65
C TRP A 188 -14.70 20.42 -4.43
N PHE A 189 -14.19 19.53 -3.57
CA PHE A 189 -13.38 19.93 -2.43
C PHE A 189 -12.03 20.53 -2.86
N ALA A 190 -11.38 19.90 -3.84
CA ALA A 190 -10.10 20.37 -4.37
C ALA A 190 -10.20 21.79 -4.96
N GLU A 191 -11.30 22.08 -5.69
CA GLU A 191 -11.56 23.42 -6.21
C GLU A 191 -11.66 24.49 -5.11
N ARG A 192 -12.28 24.14 -3.97
CA ARG A 192 -12.39 25.06 -2.83
C ARG A 192 -11.05 25.37 -2.18
N VAL A 193 -10.21 24.35 -2.02
CA VAL A 193 -8.86 24.52 -1.47
C VAL A 193 -8.02 25.45 -2.37
N ARG A 194 -8.08 25.24 -3.69
CA ARG A 194 -7.34 26.06 -4.69
C ARG A 194 -7.77 27.52 -4.77
N LYS A 195 -8.95 27.87 -4.26
CA LYS A 195 -9.39 29.27 -4.25
C LYS A 195 -8.55 30.19 -3.35
N HIS A 196 -7.98 29.64 -2.28
CA HIS A 196 -7.30 30.41 -1.25
C HIS A 196 -5.83 30.03 -1.03
N ILE A 197 -5.41 28.86 -1.55
CA ILE A 197 -4.06 28.33 -1.40
C ILE A 197 -3.39 28.27 -2.77
N PRO A 198 -2.14 28.78 -2.93
CA PRO A 198 -1.39 28.72 -4.17
C PRO A 198 -1.26 27.29 -4.74
N GLU A 199 -1.01 27.18 -6.04
CA GLU A 199 -1.10 25.90 -6.76
C GLU A 199 -0.17 24.82 -6.23
N SER A 200 1.10 25.13 -5.98
CA SER A 200 2.08 24.15 -5.49
C SER A 200 1.73 23.64 -4.10
N GLU A 201 1.37 24.53 -3.18
CA GLU A 201 0.97 24.22 -1.82
C GLU A 201 -0.36 23.47 -1.79
N SER A 202 -1.36 23.92 -2.56
CA SER A 202 -2.64 23.22 -2.65
C SER A 202 -2.49 21.83 -3.22
N ALA A 203 -1.63 21.63 -4.23
CA ALA A 203 -1.34 20.32 -4.80
C ALA A 203 -0.70 19.37 -3.76
N LEU A 204 0.23 19.86 -2.94
CA LEU A 204 0.83 19.07 -1.86
C LEU A 204 -0.20 18.71 -0.79
N GLY A 205 -0.97 19.69 -0.30
CA GLY A 205 -2.00 19.46 0.73
C GLY A 205 -3.11 18.51 0.26
N LEU A 206 -3.57 18.67 -0.99
CA LEU A 206 -4.54 17.77 -1.63
C LEU A 206 -3.95 16.39 -1.91
N GLY A 207 -2.64 16.30 -2.17
CA GLY A 207 -1.91 15.05 -2.24
C GLY A 207 -2.02 14.25 -0.93
N PHE A 208 -1.73 14.88 0.21
CA PHE A 208 -1.84 14.26 1.53
C PHE A 208 -3.28 13.86 1.89
N LEU A 209 -4.25 14.71 1.58
CA LEU A 209 -5.64 14.53 2.02
C LEU A 209 -6.48 13.69 1.06
N LEU A 210 -6.28 13.80 -0.24
CA LEU A 210 -7.11 13.18 -1.27
C LEU A 210 -6.34 12.27 -2.23
N GLY A 211 -5.02 12.16 -2.07
CA GLY A 211 -4.17 11.39 -2.97
C GLY A 211 -4.05 11.99 -4.38
N LEU A 212 -4.35 13.27 -4.57
CA LEU A 212 -4.31 13.97 -5.86
C LEU A 212 -2.87 14.28 -6.29
N ARG A 213 -2.09 13.24 -6.56
CA ARG A 213 -0.69 13.35 -7.00
C ARG A 213 -0.55 14.07 -8.35
N ARG A 214 -1.51 13.87 -9.25
CA ARG A 214 -1.42 14.31 -10.66
C ARG A 214 -1.63 15.81 -10.89
N ALA A 215 -2.17 16.49 -9.89
CA ALA A 215 -2.31 17.94 -9.90
C ALA A 215 -1.04 18.67 -9.47
N MET A 216 0.04 17.93 -9.20
CA MET A 216 1.30 18.47 -8.69
C MET A 216 2.19 18.92 -9.86
N PRO A 217 2.83 20.11 -9.77
CA PRO A 217 3.83 20.52 -10.73
C PRO A 217 4.94 19.46 -10.88
N THR A 218 5.40 19.25 -12.11
CA THR A 218 6.39 18.20 -12.42
C THR A 218 7.66 18.36 -11.59
N GLU A 219 8.17 19.60 -11.48
CA GLU A 219 9.36 19.92 -10.69
C GLU A 219 9.20 19.53 -9.22
N LEU A 220 8.07 19.88 -8.60
CA LEU A 220 7.78 19.51 -7.21
C LEU A 220 7.69 17.99 -7.06
N SER A 221 7.03 17.32 -8.00
CA SER A 221 6.93 15.85 -8.00
C SER A 221 8.30 15.17 -8.10
N ASP A 222 9.19 15.69 -8.93
CA ASP A 222 10.56 15.16 -9.09
C ASP A 222 11.40 15.45 -7.84
N ASN A 223 11.33 16.64 -7.26
CA ASN A 223 12.06 16.99 -6.02
C ASN A 223 11.59 16.13 -4.83
N LEU A 224 10.28 15.88 -4.70
CA LEU A 224 9.74 14.96 -3.68
C LEU A 224 10.21 13.51 -3.89
N LYS A 225 10.38 13.09 -5.16
CA LYS A 225 10.92 11.78 -5.48
C LYS A 225 12.40 11.67 -5.12
N ILE A 226 13.21 12.71 -5.43
CA ILE A 226 14.62 12.81 -5.06
C ILE A 226 14.76 12.78 -3.53
N ALA A 227 13.92 13.53 -2.81
CA ALA A 227 13.92 13.55 -1.35
C ALA A 227 13.35 12.25 -0.72
N GLY A 228 12.87 11.26 -1.51
CA GLY A 228 12.32 10.01 -0.99
C GLY A 228 10.93 10.14 -0.36
N LEU A 229 10.20 11.22 -0.63
CA LEU A 229 8.92 11.57 0.00
C LEU A 229 7.69 11.16 -0.81
N THR A 230 7.86 10.50 -1.94
CA THR A 230 6.77 10.09 -2.83
C THR A 230 5.67 9.28 -2.10
N HIS A 231 6.06 8.45 -1.14
CA HIS A 231 5.17 7.58 -0.38
C HIS A 231 4.23 8.36 0.58
N ILE A 232 4.53 9.61 0.90
CA ILE A 232 3.70 10.47 1.77
C ILE A 232 2.63 11.19 0.94
N VAL A 233 2.98 11.59 -0.27
CA VAL A 233 2.09 12.33 -1.18
C VAL A 233 1.09 11.42 -1.88
N VAL A 234 1.43 10.17 -2.09
CA VAL A 234 0.47 9.14 -2.47
C VAL A 234 -0.35 8.79 -1.24
N ALA A 235 -1.69 8.78 -1.37
CA ALA A 235 -2.56 8.38 -0.26
C ALA A 235 -2.03 7.12 0.41
N SER A 236 -1.61 7.27 1.66
CA SER A 236 -0.88 6.23 2.40
C SER A 236 -1.69 5.70 3.58
N GLY A 237 -1.33 4.52 4.07
CA GLY A 237 -1.89 3.97 5.30
C GLY A 237 -1.66 4.87 6.52
N TYR A 238 -0.59 5.65 6.53
CA TYR A 238 -0.32 6.64 7.58
C TYR A 238 -1.40 7.73 7.61
N ASN A 239 -1.77 8.29 6.45
CA ASN A 239 -2.81 9.31 6.34
C ASN A 239 -4.16 8.77 6.80
N LEU A 240 -4.52 7.55 6.40
CA LEU A 240 -5.73 6.89 6.87
C LEU A 240 -5.73 6.67 8.40
N THR A 241 -4.60 6.27 8.97
CA THR A 241 -4.46 6.09 10.42
C THR A 241 -4.68 7.39 11.19
N ILE A 242 -4.17 8.52 10.69
CA ILE A 242 -4.40 9.85 11.28
C ILE A 242 -5.91 10.15 11.33
N LEU A 243 -6.61 9.97 10.21
CA LEU A 243 -8.05 10.23 10.12
C LEU A 243 -8.87 9.34 11.07
N VAL A 244 -8.56 8.05 11.12
CA VAL A 244 -9.22 7.08 12.02
C VAL A 244 -8.99 7.42 13.48
N ARG A 245 -7.74 7.79 13.86
CA ARG A 245 -7.42 8.22 15.23
C ARG A 245 -8.16 9.49 15.60
N LEU A 246 -8.25 10.45 14.69
CA LEU A 246 -8.98 11.69 14.91
C LEU A 246 -10.47 11.42 15.12
N ALA A 247 -11.11 10.65 14.24
CA ALA A 247 -12.52 10.28 14.34
C ALA A 247 -12.83 9.57 15.68
N ARG A 248 -11.98 8.60 16.06
CA ARG A 248 -12.13 7.91 17.34
C ARG A 248 -12.01 8.89 18.53
N ARG A 249 -11.00 9.76 18.55
CA ARG A 249 -10.79 10.71 19.66
C ARG A 249 -11.94 11.67 19.85
N LEU A 250 -12.56 12.14 18.77
CA LEU A 250 -13.68 13.09 18.80
C LEU A 250 -14.94 12.47 19.42
N PHE A 251 -15.23 11.20 19.10
CA PHE A 251 -16.51 10.56 19.46
C PHE A 251 -16.40 9.53 20.57
N ALA A 252 -15.23 8.99 20.91
CA ALA A 252 -15.05 7.91 21.89
C ALA A 252 -15.58 8.27 23.29
N LYS A 253 -15.50 9.55 23.69
CA LYS A 253 -16.02 10.02 24.99
C LYS A 253 -17.54 10.06 25.02
N ARG A 254 -18.23 10.16 23.88
CA ARG A 254 -19.70 10.22 23.80
C ARG A 254 -20.31 8.84 23.62
N SER A 255 -19.82 8.05 22.67
CA SER A 255 -20.32 6.72 22.38
C SER A 255 -19.28 5.91 21.61
N LYS A 256 -19.03 4.67 22.05
CA LYS A 256 -18.18 3.72 21.36
C LYS A 256 -18.73 3.38 19.97
N TYR A 257 -20.07 3.31 19.84
CA TYR A 257 -20.74 3.08 18.56
C TYR A 257 -20.52 4.25 17.59
N LEU A 258 -20.72 5.50 18.05
CA LEU A 258 -20.46 6.69 17.21
C LEU A 258 -18.99 6.78 16.78
N ALA A 259 -18.07 6.46 17.67
CA ALA A 259 -16.63 6.42 17.34
C ALA A 259 -16.31 5.35 16.31
N MET A 260 -16.94 4.16 16.40
CA MET A 260 -16.81 3.10 15.41
C MET A 260 -17.39 3.54 14.06
N LEU A 261 -18.61 4.05 14.06
CA LEU A 261 -19.30 4.45 12.83
C LEU A 261 -18.56 5.58 12.13
N SER A 262 -18.13 6.61 12.85
CA SER A 262 -17.37 7.72 12.27
C SER A 262 -16.03 7.26 11.70
N ALA A 263 -15.30 6.40 12.40
CA ALA A 263 -14.03 5.84 11.91
C ALA A 263 -14.25 4.94 10.69
N ALA A 264 -15.28 4.10 10.68
CA ALA A 264 -15.62 3.26 9.52
C ALA A 264 -16.00 4.12 8.30
N THR A 265 -16.81 5.16 8.50
CA THR A 265 -17.14 6.13 7.44
C THR A 265 -15.91 6.83 6.90
N MET A 266 -14.96 7.22 7.79
CA MET A 266 -13.68 7.80 7.35
C MET A 266 -12.84 6.83 6.54
N ILE A 267 -12.77 5.55 6.94
CA ILE A 267 -12.04 4.52 6.16
C ILE A 267 -12.66 4.39 4.77
N LEU A 268 -13.96 4.14 4.70
CA LEU A 268 -14.66 3.92 3.43
C LEU A 268 -14.65 5.17 2.55
N GLY A 269 -14.92 6.35 3.12
CA GLY A 269 -14.91 7.62 2.41
C GLY A 269 -13.53 7.96 1.87
N PHE A 270 -12.47 7.77 2.66
CA PHE A 270 -11.10 8.01 2.22
C PHE A 270 -10.69 7.07 1.09
N MET A 271 -11.00 5.77 1.20
CA MET A 271 -10.75 4.79 0.14
C MET A 271 -11.54 5.11 -1.15
N ALA A 272 -12.79 5.53 -1.03
CA ALA A 272 -13.61 5.90 -2.19
C ALA A 272 -13.04 7.13 -2.91
N VAL A 273 -12.62 8.14 -2.17
CA VAL A 273 -12.08 9.40 -2.72
C VAL A 273 -10.69 9.19 -3.33
N THR A 274 -9.79 8.49 -2.64
CA THR A 274 -8.40 8.27 -3.10
C THR A 274 -8.30 7.19 -4.18
N GLY A 275 -9.28 6.30 -4.27
CA GLY A 275 -9.29 5.12 -5.13
C GLY A 275 -8.82 3.86 -4.41
N LEU A 276 -9.23 2.71 -4.95
CA LEU A 276 -8.90 1.37 -4.43
C LEU A 276 -7.55 0.89 -4.95
N SER A 277 -6.50 1.72 -4.83
CA SER A 277 -5.15 1.25 -5.14
C SER A 277 -4.77 0.08 -4.21
N PRO A 278 -3.84 -0.81 -4.61
CA PRO A 278 -3.40 -1.92 -3.77
C PRO A 278 -2.92 -1.46 -2.38
N SER A 279 -2.23 -0.32 -2.30
CA SER A 279 -1.77 0.26 -1.04
C SER A 279 -2.92 0.70 -0.14
N MET A 280 -3.93 1.37 -0.70
CA MET A 280 -5.09 1.84 0.05
C MET A 280 -6.01 0.71 0.49
N SER A 281 -6.22 -0.30 -0.36
CA SER A 281 -7.01 -1.49 -0.02
C SER A 281 -6.43 -2.22 1.19
N ARG A 282 -5.10 -2.35 1.28
CA ARG A 282 -4.43 -2.93 2.46
C ARG A 282 -4.58 -2.06 3.70
N ALA A 283 -4.34 -0.77 3.57
CA ALA A 283 -4.46 0.16 4.69
C ALA A 283 -5.89 0.17 5.25
N GLY A 284 -6.89 0.20 4.36
CA GLY A 284 -8.29 0.12 4.73
C GLY A 284 -8.66 -1.20 5.42
N LEU A 285 -8.13 -2.32 4.91
CA LEU A 285 -8.33 -3.64 5.52
C LEU A 285 -7.73 -3.72 6.92
N VAL A 286 -6.47 -3.30 7.09
CA VAL A 286 -5.78 -3.29 8.39
C VAL A 286 -6.50 -2.37 9.37
N ALA A 287 -6.86 -1.16 8.94
CA ALA A 287 -7.59 -0.20 9.77
C ALA A 287 -8.98 -0.73 10.16
N GLY A 288 -9.69 -1.34 9.21
CA GLY A 288 -11.01 -1.95 9.45
C GLY A 288 -10.96 -3.11 10.45
N LEU A 289 -10.02 -4.04 10.28
CA LEU A 289 -9.82 -5.15 11.21
C LEU A 289 -9.42 -4.66 12.62
N SER A 290 -8.54 -3.66 12.70
CA SER A 290 -8.14 -3.05 13.98
C SER A 290 -9.32 -2.33 14.65
N LEU A 291 -10.13 -1.61 13.86
CA LEU A 291 -11.32 -0.92 14.34
C LEU A 291 -12.38 -1.90 14.86
N ALA A 292 -12.63 -2.99 14.13
CA ALA A 292 -13.54 -4.05 14.55
C ALA A 292 -13.07 -4.69 15.86
N ALA A 293 -11.80 -5.05 15.97
CA ALA A 293 -11.23 -5.59 17.19
C ALA A 293 -11.41 -4.63 18.37
N TRP A 294 -11.07 -3.36 18.20
CA TRP A 294 -11.25 -2.34 19.22
C TRP A 294 -12.71 -2.22 19.67
N TYR A 295 -13.66 -2.25 18.72
CA TYR A 295 -15.09 -2.17 19.04
C TYR A 295 -15.55 -3.33 19.92
N TYR A 296 -15.09 -4.53 19.63
CA TYR A 296 -15.41 -5.73 20.45
C TYR A 296 -14.56 -5.85 21.73
N GLY A 297 -13.75 -4.84 22.07
CA GLY A 297 -12.90 -4.86 23.25
C GLY A 297 -11.75 -5.86 23.16
N ARG A 298 -11.35 -6.24 21.94
CA ARG A 298 -10.24 -7.14 21.66
C ARG A 298 -9.08 -6.37 21.03
N THR A 299 -7.87 -6.83 21.28
CA THR A 299 -6.67 -6.36 20.59
C THR A 299 -6.19 -7.45 19.65
N ILE A 300 -5.96 -7.10 18.38
CA ILE A 300 -5.29 -8.01 17.44
C ILE A 300 -3.81 -7.67 17.46
N HIS A 301 -2.98 -8.67 17.75
CA HIS A 301 -1.54 -8.46 17.73
C HIS A 301 -1.08 -8.12 16.30
N PRO A 302 -0.23 -7.09 16.10
CA PRO A 302 0.25 -6.69 14.77
C PRO A 302 0.92 -7.82 13.98
N LEU A 303 1.65 -8.71 14.64
CA LEU A 303 2.24 -9.91 14.01
C LEU A 303 1.20 -10.92 13.49
N VAL A 304 -0.04 -10.85 13.97
CA VAL A 304 -1.16 -11.64 13.44
C VAL A 304 -1.85 -10.89 12.30
N LEU A 305 -2.02 -9.58 12.48
CA LEU A 305 -2.73 -8.73 11.53
C LEU A 305 -2.02 -8.66 10.17
N LEU A 306 -0.68 -8.61 10.18
CA LEU A 306 0.14 -8.52 8.98
C LEU A 306 -0.05 -9.73 8.04
N PRO A 307 0.17 -10.99 8.42
CA PRO A 307 -0.05 -12.12 7.51
C PRO A 307 -1.53 -12.32 7.14
N VAL A 308 -2.47 -12.00 8.04
CA VAL A 308 -3.91 -12.08 7.73
C VAL A 308 -4.27 -11.09 6.63
N SER A 309 -3.81 -9.84 6.72
CA SER A 309 -4.08 -8.83 5.69
C SER A 309 -3.39 -9.16 4.37
N ALA A 310 -2.17 -9.71 4.40
CA ALA A 310 -1.48 -10.18 3.20
C ALA A 310 -2.27 -11.30 2.51
N ALA A 311 -2.69 -12.32 3.27
CA ALA A 311 -3.46 -13.44 2.74
C ALA A 311 -4.80 -12.99 2.12
N ILE A 312 -5.55 -12.12 2.79
CA ILE A 312 -6.83 -11.61 2.27
C ILE A 312 -6.63 -10.88 0.95
N THR A 313 -5.63 -10.01 0.85
CA THR A 313 -5.36 -9.26 -0.38
C THR A 313 -4.95 -10.19 -1.53
N LEU A 314 -4.17 -11.25 -1.27
CA LEU A 314 -3.77 -12.24 -2.26
C LEU A 314 -4.90 -13.20 -2.64
N LEU A 315 -5.83 -13.48 -1.75
CA LEU A 315 -7.04 -14.23 -2.08
C LEU A 315 -7.93 -13.44 -3.05
N VAL A 316 -7.99 -12.10 -2.91
CA VAL A 316 -8.72 -11.24 -3.85
C VAL A 316 -7.98 -11.16 -5.18
N ASN A 317 -6.70 -10.79 -5.17
CA ASN A 317 -5.88 -10.71 -6.38
C ASN A 317 -4.47 -11.27 -6.14
N PRO A 318 -4.16 -12.48 -6.64
CA PRO A 318 -2.87 -13.12 -6.43
C PRO A 318 -1.71 -12.37 -7.12
N GLN A 319 -1.99 -11.58 -8.18
CA GLN A 319 -0.97 -10.82 -8.90
C GLN A 319 -0.27 -9.77 -8.02
N PHE A 320 -0.90 -9.32 -6.93
CA PHE A 320 -0.25 -8.40 -6.00
C PHE A 320 1.04 -8.97 -5.39
N GLY A 321 1.10 -10.29 -5.17
CA GLY A 321 2.25 -10.93 -4.54
C GLY A 321 3.53 -10.89 -5.37
N TRP A 322 3.42 -11.03 -6.69
CA TRP A 322 4.58 -11.06 -7.59
C TRP A 322 4.72 -9.85 -8.51
N GLY A 323 3.61 -9.16 -8.82
CA GLY A 323 3.60 -8.05 -9.78
C GLY A 323 3.52 -6.66 -9.17
N ASP A 324 2.97 -6.50 -7.97
CA ASP A 324 2.75 -5.18 -7.38
C ASP A 324 3.84 -4.78 -6.40
N LEU A 325 4.79 -3.98 -6.87
CA LEU A 325 5.87 -3.44 -6.03
C LEU A 325 5.33 -2.62 -4.86
N GLY A 326 4.23 -1.88 -5.04
CA GLY A 326 3.59 -1.12 -3.97
C GLY A 326 3.07 -2.04 -2.87
N TRP A 327 2.52 -3.21 -3.22
CA TRP A 327 2.14 -4.24 -2.27
C TRP A 327 3.36 -4.77 -1.50
N GLN A 328 4.43 -5.14 -2.20
CA GLN A 328 5.65 -5.67 -1.59
C GLN A 328 6.30 -4.64 -0.64
N LEU A 329 6.49 -3.40 -1.09
CA LEU A 329 7.10 -2.33 -0.29
C LEU A 329 6.27 -2.01 0.96
N SER A 330 4.94 -2.01 0.87
CA SER A 330 4.12 -1.70 2.03
C SER A 330 4.14 -2.82 3.09
N PHE A 331 4.12 -4.10 2.69
CA PHE A 331 4.26 -5.19 3.66
C PHE A 331 5.68 -5.29 4.22
N ALA A 332 6.71 -5.01 3.41
CA ALA A 332 8.10 -4.90 3.88
C ALA A 332 8.27 -3.77 4.91
N SER A 333 7.76 -2.56 4.60
CA SER A 333 7.78 -1.42 5.52
C SER A 333 7.06 -1.73 6.84
N PHE A 334 5.86 -2.34 6.76
CA PHE A 334 5.08 -2.68 7.94
C PHE A 334 5.78 -3.75 8.80
N THR A 335 6.46 -4.72 8.15
CA THR A 335 7.32 -5.69 8.83
C THR A 335 8.48 -5.01 9.55
N GLY A 336 9.11 -4.03 8.91
CA GLY A 336 10.17 -3.21 9.52
C GLY A 336 9.71 -2.52 10.79
N VAL A 337 8.57 -1.84 10.73
CA VAL A 337 8.01 -1.12 11.89
C VAL A 337 7.61 -2.08 13.02
N ILE A 338 7.01 -3.24 12.71
CA ILE A 338 6.50 -4.17 13.73
C ILE A 338 7.62 -5.01 14.36
N ILE A 339 8.64 -5.39 13.58
CA ILE A 339 9.66 -6.33 14.05
C ILE A 339 10.99 -5.63 14.31
N LEU A 340 11.48 -4.84 13.36
CA LEU A 340 12.81 -4.22 13.47
C LEU A 340 12.81 -3.01 14.40
N ALA A 341 11.78 -2.17 14.38
CA ALA A 341 11.75 -0.96 15.22
C ALA A 341 11.82 -1.27 16.73
N PRO A 342 11.05 -2.21 17.30
CA PRO A 342 11.19 -2.58 18.71
C PRO A 342 12.56 -3.17 19.04
N LEU A 343 13.15 -3.95 18.13
CA LEU A 343 14.48 -4.53 18.31
C LEU A 343 15.55 -3.45 18.35
N LEU A 344 15.53 -2.50 17.42
CA LEU A 344 16.45 -1.37 17.41
C LEU A 344 16.29 -0.50 18.65
N HIS A 345 15.02 -0.21 19.02
CA HIS A 345 14.76 0.57 20.22
C HIS A 345 15.34 -0.09 21.48
N LYS A 346 15.02 -1.37 21.70
CA LYS A 346 15.51 -2.12 22.85
C LYS A 346 17.02 -2.26 22.86
N TYR A 347 17.63 -2.48 21.69
CA TYR A 347 19.07 -2.66 21.56
C TYR A 347 19.86 -1.39 21.86
N PHE A 348 19.44 -0.22 21.32
CA PHE A 348 20.18 1.03 21.48
C PHE A 348 19.78 1.84 22.72
N PHE A 349 18.54 1.71 23.20
CA PHE A 349 18.00 2.58 24.24
C PHE A 349 17.47 1.83 25.47
N GLY A 350 17.45 0.51 25.45
CA GLY A 350 16.99 -0.33 26.56
C GLY A 350 15.48 -0.22 26.80
N ASP A 351 15.09 -0.13 28.08
CA ASP A 351 13.68 -0.11 28.52
C ASP A 351 13.08 1.30 28.65
N LYS A 352 13.81 2.32 28.23
CA LYS A 352 13.30 3.72 28.30
C LYS A 352 12.22 3.93 27.23
N GLU A 353 11.06 4.42 27.64
CA GLU A 353 10.00 4.77 26.69
C GLU A 353 10.51 5.80 25.67
N PRO A 354 10.24 5.59 24.35
CA PRO A 354 10.67 6.52 23.33
C PRO A 354 9.84 7.79 23.40
N GLY A 355 10.50 8.95 23.42
CA GLY A 355 9.82 10.22 23.09
C GLY A 355 9.39 10.20 21.63
N THR A 356 8.38 11.01 21.29
CA THR A 356 7.74 11.05 19.94
C THR A 356 8.75 11.14 18.79
N PHE A 357 9.77 12.00 18.94
CA PHE A 357 10.79 12.19 17.90
C PHE A 357 11.65 10.92 17.69
N ARG A 358 12.07 10.27 18.77
CA ARG A 358 12.84 9.02 18.71
C ARG A 358 12.02 7.89 18.11
N GLN A 359 10.74 7.81 18.45
CA GLN A 359 9.84 6.82 17.89
C GLN A 359 9.73 6.98 16.36
N ILE A 360 9.47 8.20 15.87
CA ILE A 360 9.38 8.50 14.44
C ILE A 360 10.69 8.14 13.74
N LEU A 361 11.85 8.49 14.33
CA LEU A 361 13.15 8.16 13.76
C LEU A 361 13.36 6.65 13.60
N ILE A 362 13.10 5.88 14.68
CA ILE A 362 13.31 4.43 14.69
C ILE A 362 12.34 3.73 13.74
N GLU A 363 11.07 4.12 13.74
CA GLU A 363 10.06 3.55 12.82
C GLU A 363 10.41 3.83 11.36
N THR A 364 10.79 5.08 11.04
CA THR A 364 11.21 5.47 9.69
C THR A 364 12.47 4.72 9.23
N LEU A 365 13.49 4.66 10.09
CA LEU A 365 14.73 3.95 9.80
C LEU A 365 14.45 2.45 9.59
N SER A 366 13.62 1.85 10.42
CA SER A 366 13.26 0.44 10.31
C SER A 366 12.51 0.13 9.02
N ALA A 367 11.56 0.99 8.65
CA ALA A 367 10.84 0.87 7.39
C ALA A 367 11.79 0.98 6.20
N GLN A 368 12.68 1.98 6.21
CA GLN A 368 13.67 2.20 5.14
C GLN A 368 14.64 1.04 4.99
N ILE A 369 15.21 0.54 6.09
CA ILE A 369 16.15 -0.60 6.06
C ILE A 369 15.48 -1.82 5.41
N VAL A 370 14.25 -2.14 5.78
CA VAL A 370 13.57 -3.34 5.27
C VAL A 370 13.11 -3.16 3.81
N THR A 371 12.79 -1.95 3.38
CA THR A 371 12.38 -1.69 1.99
C THR A 371 13.56 -1.47 1.05
N LEU A 372 14.72 -1.09 1.57
CA LEU A 372 15.90 -0.70 0.78
C LEU A 372 16.32 -1.75 -0.26
N PRO A 373 16.44 -3.06 0.04
CA PRO A 373 16.84 -4.05 -0.96
C PRO A 373 15.86 -4.14 -2.13
N LEU A 374 14.54 -4.04 -1.86
CA LEU A 374 13.53 -4.03 -2.92
C LEU A 374 13.61 -2.76 -3.77
N LEU A 375 13.85 -1.60 -3.14
CA LEU A 375 14.01 -0.33 -3.85
C LEU A 375 15.24 -0.36 -4.76
N MET A 376 16.39 -0.85 -4.25
CA MET A 376 17.63 -0.98 -5.02
C MET A 376 17.51 -1.96 -6.20
N MET A 377 16.69 -3.00 -6.07
CA MET A 377 16.45 -3.97 -7.14
C MET A 377 15.46 -3.45 -8.18
N SER A 378 14.52 -2.58 -7.78
CA SER A 378 13.38 -2.16 -8.62
C SER A 378 13.57 -0.79 -9.26
N PHE A 379 14.41 0.04 -8.67
CA PHE A 379 14.72 1.39 -9.14
C PHE A 379 16.22 1.56 -9.21
N ASP A 380 16.68 2.17 -10.29
CA ASP A 380 18.11 2.42 -10.50
C ASP A 380 18.68 3.52 -9.59
N VAL A 381 17.81 4.17 -8.80
CA VAL A 381 18.18 5.34 -7.98
C VAL A 381 17.56 5.24 -6.59
N VAL A 382 18.38 5.52 -5.57
CA VAL A 382 17.99 5.56 -4.16
C VAL A 382 18.26 6.95 -3.58
N SER A 383 17.33 7.42 -2.74
CA SER A 383 17.47 8.69 -2.03
C SER A 383 18.33 8.53 -0.78
N ASN A 384 19.44 9.25 -0.71
CA ASN A 384 20.31 9.29 0.48
C ASN A 384 19.79 10.26 1.54
N VAL A 385 18.97 11.23 1.15
CA VAL A 385 18.41 12.26 2.05
C VAL A 385 17.03 11.89 2.62
N ALA A 386 16.46 10.74 2.23
CA ALA A 386 15.12 10.34 2.60
C ALA A 386 14.87 10.31 4.12
N LEU A 387 15.86 9.86 4.91
CA LEU A 387 15.73 9.84 6.37
C LEU A 387 15.59 11.25 6.94
N ILE A 388 16.45 12.17 6.49
CA ILE A 388 16.44 13.58 6.93
C ILE A 388 15.11 14.25 6.49
N ALA A 389 14.72 14.02 5.23
CA ALA A 389 13.48 14.55 4.69
C ALA A 389 12.25 14.08 5.49
N ASN A 390 12.20 12.80 5.84
CA ASN A 390 11.13 12.25 6.66
C ASN A 390 11.09 12.87 8.06
N MET A 391 12.24 13.10 8.69
CA MET A 391 12.30 13.74 10.01
C MET A 391 11.85 15.19 10.00
N LEU A 392 12.14 15.93 8.93
CA LEU A 392 11.74 17.33 8.79
C LEU A 392 10.26 17.49 8.41
N ILE A 393 9.67 16.53 7.69
CA ILE A 393 8.36 16.72 7.06
C ILE A 393 7.26 15.87 7.73
N LEU A 394 7.53 14.59 8.08
CA LEU A 394 6.50 13.69 8.65
C LEU A 394 5.79 14.22 9.90
N PRO A 395 6.46 14.84 10.87
CA PRO A 395 5.78 15.36 12.07
C PRO A 395 4.69 16.40 11.76
N PHE A 396 4.84 17.10 10.65
CA PHE A 396 3.93 18.17 10.24
C PHE A 396 2.79 17.70 9.33
N VAL A 397 2.86 16.49 8.77
CA VAL A 397 1.82 15.96 7.87
C VAL A 397 0.43 15.96 8.51
N PRO A 398 0.24 15.52 9.79
CA PRO A 398 -1.09 15.56 10.41
C PRO A 398 -1.67 16.96 10.50
N LEU A 399 -0.82 17.95 10.84
CA LEU A 399 -1.23 19.36 10.93
C LEU A 399 -1.55 19.90 9.52
N ALA A 400 -0.72 19.60 8.52
CA ALA A 400 -0.94 20.00 7.13
C ALA A 400 -2.27 19.45 6.59
N MET A 401 -2.58 18.18 6.86
CA MET A 401 -3.86 17.56 6.51
C MET A 401 -5.04 18.27 7.18
N LEU A 402 -4.93 18.55 8.48
CA LEU A 402 -5.99 19.22 9.24
C LEU A 402 -6.25 20.63 8.71
N LEU A 403 -5.18 21.42 8.50
CA LEU A 403 -5.28 22.79 7.99
C LEU A 403 -5.80 22.84 6.56
N THR A 404 -5.36 21.93 5.69
CA THR A 404 -5.88 21.81 4.31
C THR A 404 -7.36 21.42 4.32
N PHE A 405 -7.77 20.51 5.19
CA PHE A 405 -9.17 20.14 5.35
C PHE A 405 -10.00 21.33 5.85
N ALA A 406 -9.54 22.02 6.88
CA ALA A 406 -10.21 23.20 7.44
C ALA A 406 -10.33 24.32 6.38
N SER A 407 -9.27 24.56 5.59
CA SER A 407 -9.30 25.55 4.51
C SER A 407 -10.36 25.22 3.46
N GLY A 408 -10.47 23.95 3.04
CA GLY A 408 -11.47 23.52 2.06
C GLY A 408 -12.92 23.60 2.58
N VAL A 409 -13.16 23.20 3.83
CA VAL A 409 -14.49 23.26 4.45
C VAL A 409 -14.92 24.69 4.70
N LEU A 410 -14.03 25.52 5.27
CA LEU A 410 -14.32 26.89 5.66
C LEU A 410 -14.20 27.90 4.51
N ALA A 411 -13.77 27.46 3.33
CA ALA A 411 -13.79 28.26 2.10
C ALA A 411 -15.19 28.77 1.70
N VAL A 412 -16.25 28.23 2.32
CA VAL A 412 -17.63 28.74 2.16
C VAL A 412 -17.76 30.18 2.69
N VAL A 413 -17.01 30.51 3.74
CA VAL A 413 -16.96 31.85 4.30
C VAL A 413 -15.63 32.50 3.91
N PRO A 414 -15.60 33.44 2.93
CA PRO A 414 -14.35 33.92 2.33
C PRO A 414 -13.31 34.44 3.32
N MET A 415 -13.74 35.22 4.33
CA MET A 415 -12.82 35.79 5.32
C MET A 415 -12.18 34.69 6.20
N ILE A 416 -12.95 33.69 6.63
CA ILE A 416 -12.45 32.59 7.48
C ILE A 416 -11.58 31.65 6.64
N GLY A 417 -12.00 31.36 5.40
CA GLY A 417 -11.23 30.57 4.45
C GLY A 417 -9.85 31.17 4.19
N ALA A 418 -9.78 32.46 3.91
CA ALA A 418 -8.52 33.19 3.72
C ALA A 418 -7.64 33.21 4.99
N ALA A 419 -8.23 33.40 6.16
CA ALA A 419 -7.49 33.43 7.44
C ALA A 419 -6.82 32.06 7.75
N ILE A 420 -7.51 30.94 7.46
CA ILE A 420 -6.95 29.59 7.65
C ILE A 420 -6.00 29.19 6.52
N ALA A 421 -6.21 29.71 5.31
CA ALA A 421 -5.31 29.47 4.19
C ALA A 421 -3.89 30.02 4.45
N LEU A 422 -3.73 31.11 5.19
CA LEU A 422 -2.41 31.67 5.51
C LEU A 422 -1.50 30.69 6.27
N PRO A 423 -1.84 30.18 7.47
CA PRO A 423 -1.00 29.22 8.16
C PRO A 423 -0.87 27.90 7.39
N THR A 424 -1.89 27.50 6.62
CA THR A 424 -1.82 26.34 5.75
C THR A 424 -0.74 26.51 4.67
N THR A 425 -0.76 27.65 3.99
CA THR A 425 0.23 27.99 2.95
C THR A 425 1.63 28.01 3.54
N TRP A 426 1.85 28.68 4.68
CA TRP A 426 3.16 28.73 5.31
C TRP A 426 3.71 27.36 5.66
N LEU A 427 2.89 26.49 6.24
CA LEU A 427 3.30 25.13 6.58
C LEU A 427 3.65 24.31 5.34
N LEU A 428 2.80 24.37 4.30
CA LEU A 428 3.03 23.65 3.06
C LEU A 428 4.23 24.20 2.29
N SER A 429 4.43 25.53 2.26
CA SER A 429 5.62 26.17 1.69
C SER A 429 6.90 25.73 2.41
N TYR A 430 6.89 25.66 3.76
CA TYR A 430 8.00 25.11 4.51
C TYR A 430 8.35 23.68 4.05
N MET A 431 7.33 22.81 3.92
CA MET A 431 7.55 21.42 3.50
C MET A 431 8.10 21.33 2.08
N ILE A 432 7.61 22.18 1.16
CA ILE A 432 8.10 22.27 -0.22
C ILE A 432 9.56 22.76 -0.24
N GLN A 433 9.85 23.82 0.48
CA GLN A 433 11.22 24.38 0.54
C GLN A 433 12.21 23.38 1.14
N ALA A 434 11.84 22.68 2.21
CA ALA A 434 12.66 21.63 2.79
C ALA A 434 12.93 20.49 1.80
N ALA A 435 11.91 20.05 1.05
CA ALA A 435 12.07 19.01 0.02
C ALA A 435 12.96 19.49 -1.13
N ASN A 436 12.74 20.72 -1.62
CA ASN A 436 13.55 21.31 -2.70
C ASN A 436 15.02 21.50 -2.29
N TRP A 437 15.25 21.98 -1.08
CA TRP A 437 16.60 22.13 -0.53
C TRP A 437 17.33 20.79 -0.45
N LEU A 438 16.67 19.75 0.09
CA LEU A 438 17.26 18.42 0.16
C LEU A 438 17.49 17.80 -1.23
N ALA A 439 16.58 18.05 -2.16
CA ALA A 439 16.70 17.54 -3.54
C ALA A 439 17.81 18.23 -4.33
N SER A 440 18.20 19.48 -3.96
CA SER A 440 19.26 20.22 -4.63
C SER A 440 20.68 19.79 -4.23
N LEU A 441 20.83 18.93 -3.22
CA LEU A 441 22.13 18.44 -2.79
C LEU A 441 22.71 17.45 -3.84
N GLU A 442 23.97 17.62 -4.21
CA GLU A 442 24.63 16.76 -5.21
C GLU A 442 24.61 15.28 -4.83
N TRP A 443 24.63 14.98 -3.54
CA TRP A 443 24.59 13.61 -2.99
C TRP A 443 23.19 13.13 -2.63
N ALA A 444 22.13 13.88 -2.98
CA ALA A 444 20.76 13.54 -2.62
C ALA A 444 20.32 12.18 -3.15
N GLN A 445 20.87 11.77 -4.27
CA GLN A 445 20.61 10.49 -4.91
C GLN A 445 21.87 9.71 -5.17
N MET A 446 21.76 8.39 -5.16
CA MET A 446 22.81 7.47 -5.57
C MET A 446 22.23 6.47 -6.58
N GLU A 447 22.93 6.30 -7.71
CA GLU A 447 22.60 5.23 -8.66
C GLU A 447 23.07 3.90 -8.08
N VAL A 448 22.16 2.96 -7.95
CA VAL A 448 22.43 1.63 -7.41
C VAL A 448 21.59 0.61 -8.16
N ASN A 449 22.27 -0.33 -8.78
CA ASN A 449 21.60 -1.46 -9.40
C ASN A 449 22.09 -2.75 -8.76
N ILE A 450 21.18 -3.50 -8.14
CA ILE A 450 21.50 -4.79 -7.53
C ILE A 450 20.73 -5.92 -8.22
N THR A 451 21.37 -7.07 -8.26
CA THR A 451 20.78 -8.29 -8.80
C THR A 451 19.90 -8.97 -7.76
N TRP A 452 19.00 -9.86 -8.20
CA TRP A 452 18.09 -10.60 -7.32
C TRP A 452 18.81 -11.40 -6.21
N TRP A 453 20.01 -11.96 -6.49
CA TRP A 453 20.77 -12.71 -5.50
C TRP A 453 21.41 -11.80 -4.44
N GLN A 454 21.84 -10.58 -4.82
CA GLN A 454 22.34 -9.55 -3.89
C GLN A 454 21.22 -9.08 -2.97
N CYS A 455 20.02 -8.85 -3.51
CA CYS A 455 18.83 -8.56 -2.71
C CYS A 455 18.55 -9.69 -1.69
N GLY A 456 18.65 -10.95 -2.13
CA GLY A 456 18.52 -12.12 -1.24
C GLY A 456 19.56 -12.15 -0.12
N LEU A 457 20.83 -11.84 -0.44
CA LEU A 457 21.89 -11.76 0.57
C LEU A 457 21.66 -10.63 1.57
N MET A 458 21.18 -9.46 1.11
CA MET A 458 20.85 -8.34 2.01
C MET A 458 19.73 -8.73 2.99
N TYR A 459 18.67 -9.41 2.52
CA TYR A 459 17.64 -9.92 3.40
C TYR A 459 18.13 -10.99 4.36
N ALA A 460 18.99 -11.91 3.92
CA ALA A 460 19.60 -12.91 4.77
C ALA A 460 20.45 -12.28 5.89
N ALA A 461 21.28 -11.29 5.54
CA ALA A 461 22.08 -10.54 6.51
C ALA A 461 21.18 -9.78 7.50
N MET A 462 20.11 -9.16 7.02
CA MET A 462 19.15 -8.43 7.85
C MET A 462 18.43 -9.37 8.83
N ILE A 463 17.96 -10.54 8.36
CA ILE A 463 17.33 -11.56 9.23
C ILE A 463 18.33 -12.05 10.27
N GLY A 464 19.59 -12.28 9.89
CA GLY A 464 20.67 -12.64 10.82
C GLY A 464 20.91 -11.57 11.89
N ALA A 465 20.96 -10.30 11.49
CA ALA A 465 21.10 -9.17 12.41
C ALA A 465 19.91 -9.04 13.36
N MET A 466 18.68 -9.19 12.85
CA MET A 466 17.47 -9.18 13.69
C MET A 466 17.45 -10.35 14.68
N TRP A 467 17.84 -11.54 14.24
CA TRP A 467 17.96 -12.71 15.12
C TRP A 467 19.02 -12.48 16.21
N TRP A 468 20.18 -11.93 15.84
CA TRP A 468 21.25 -11.59 16.78
C TRP A 468 20.80 -10.54 17.81
N MET A 469 20.18 -9.43 17.36
CA MET A 469 19.62 -8.41 18.25
C MET A 469 18.55 -8.98 19.18
N LYS A 470 17.66 -9.85 18.68
CA LYS A 470 16.67 -10.54 19.51
C LYS A 470 17.31 -11.39 20.59
N LYS A 471 18.41 -12.09 20.28
CA LYS A 471 19.16 -12.90 21.26
C LYS A 471 19.80 -12.03 22.34
N GLN A 472 20.37 -10.88 21.97
CA GLN A 472 21.01 -9.95 22.91
C GLN A 472 19.99 -9.24 23.81
N THR A 473 18.91 -8.75 23.23
CA THR A 473 17.90 -7.97 23.94
C THR A 473 16.93 -8.84 24.75
N LYS A 474 16.84 -10.14 24.44
CA LYS A 474 15.85 -11.09 24.99
C LYS A 474 14.41 -10.59 24.82
N LEU A 475 14.17 -9.71 23.84
CA LEU A 475 12.87 -9.10 23.61
C LEU A 475 11.86 -10.17 23.15
N ASP A 476 10.74 -10.26 23.87
CA ASP A 476 9.59 -11.06 23.43
C ASP A 476 8.65 -10.20 22.59
N LEU A 477 8.75 -10.34 21.27
CA LEU A 477 7.93 -9.60 20.31
C LEU A 477 6.42 -9.90 20.46
N ILE A 478 6.07 -10.99 21.15
CA ILE A 478 4.67 -11.35 21.41
C ILE A 478 4.07 -10.46 22.52
N GLN A 479 4.90 -9.94 23.41
CA GLN A 479 4.45 -9.10 24.52
C GLN A 479 4.50 -7.59 24.21
N VAL A 480 5.09 -7.21 23.10
CA VAL A 480 5.21 -5.81 22.70
C VAL A 480 3.89 -5.34 22.08
N ASN A 481 3.11 -4.56 22.81
CA ASN A 481 1.95 -3.83 22.28
C ASN A 481 2.44 -2.64 21.47
N ILE A 482 2.44 -2.77 20.15
CA ILE A 482 2.95 -1.74 19.22
C ILE A 482 1.84 -0.81 18.73
N VAL A 483 0.58 -1.12 18.97
CA VAL A 483 -0.57 -0.32 18.48
C VAL A 483 -1.49 0.03 19.64
N GLU A 484 -1.28 1.18 20.26
CA GLU A 484 -2.31 1.90 20.99
C GLU A 484 -2.98 2.97 20.12
#